data_cadf4e4823444e7deab59486369f97d2
#
_entry.id   cadf4e4823444e7deab59486369f97d2
#
_cell.length_a   1.000
_cell.length_b   1.000
_cell.length_c   1.000
_cell.angle_alpha   90.00
_cell.angle_beta   90.00
_cell.angle_gamma   90.00
#
_symmetry.space_group_name_H-M   'P 1'
#
loop_
_entity.id
_entity.type
_entity.pdbx_description
1 polymer ?
#
loop_
_entity_poly.entity_id
_entity_poly.type
_entity_poly.pdbx_seq_one_letter_code
_entity_poly.pdbx_strand_id
1 'polypeptide(L)'
;ANQRKVVKTTGAKTKPSEMQFGGVIYSDSADKATRFIANCNQKKIPLVFLQDVTGFMVGSKSEHGGIIKDGAKMVNAVSNSVVPKFTVVVGNSYGAGNYAMCGKAYDPRLIFAWPSAELAVMGGAHAAKVLLQIEASSLKAKGEELTPEKEAELFDKIKARYDKQISPYYAAARLWTDAII
;
A
#
# COMPACT_ATOMS: atom_id res chain seq x y z
N ALA A 1 -9.38 -1.08 -10.85
CA ALA A 1 -8.24 -1.95 -10.70
C ALA A 1 -6.96 -1.16 -10.79
N ASN A 2 -6.08 -1.44 -9.89
CA ASN A 2 -4.80 -0.76 -9.82
C ASN A 2 -3.79 -1.57 -10.65
N GLN A 3 -3.47 -1.11 -11.85
CA GLN A 3 -2.55 -1.81 -12.75
C GLN A 3 -1.13 -1.25 -12.58
N ARG A 4 -0.10 -2.10 -12.70
CA ARG A 4 1.31 -1.67 -12.72
C ARG A 4 1.69 -0.94 -14.02
N LYS A 5 0.88 0.01 -14.46
CA LYS A 5 1.15 0.83 -15.64
C LYS A 5 0.96 2.30 -15.29
N VAL A 6 1.77 3.13 -15.89
CA VAL A 6 1.50 4.56 -15.90
C VAL A 6 0.33 4.79 -16.85
N VAL A 7 -0.73 5.39 -16.34
CA VAL A 7 -1.91 5.72 -17.15
C VAL A 7 -2.10 7.22 -17.20
N LYS A 8 -2.52 7.70 -18.36
CA LYS A 8 -2.93 9.09 -18.53
C LYS A 8 -4.43 9.16 -18.26
N THR A 9 -4.82 9.91 -17.26
CA THR A 9 -6.24 10.11 -16.97
C THR A 9 -6.87 10.90 -18.12
N THR A 10 -8.08 10.50 -18.54
CA THR A 10 -8.84 11.29 -19.49
C THR A 10 -9.34 12.53 -18.76
N GLY A 11 -8.78 13.71 -19.09
CA GLY A 11 -9.22 14.95 -18.50
C GLY A 11 -10.70 15.22 -18.83
N ALA A 12 -11.52 15.53 -17.82
CA ALA A 12 -12.79 16.20 -18.07
C ALA A 12 -12.49 17.58 -18.66
N LYS A 13 -13.47 18.19 -19.36
CA LYS A 13 -13.33 19.53 -19.98
C LYS A 13 -12.71 20.61 -19.05
N THR A 14 -12.79 20.37 -17.73
CA THR A 14 -12.35 21.30 -16.68
C THR A 14 -11.10 20.85 -15.92
N LYS A 15 -10.55 19.65 -16.18
CA LYS A 15 -9.35 19.16 -15.49
C LYS A 15 -8.34 18.65 -16.52
N PRO A 16 -7.06 19.09 -16.45
CA PRO A 16 -6.01 18.56 -17.31
C PRO A 16 -5.83 17.07 -17.08
N SER A 17 -5.41 16.35 -18.13
CA SER A 17 -5.02 14.96 -17.98
C SER A 17 -3.76 14.83 -17.14
N GLU A 18 -3.76 13.93 -16.18
CA GLU A 18 -2.60 13.67 -15.31
C GLU A 18 -2.07 12.26 -15.54
N MET A 19 -0.75 12.11 -15.36
CA MET A 19 -0.11 10.81 -15.31
C MET A 19 -0.31 10.22 -13.92
N GLN A 20 -0.84 8.98 -13.86
CA GLN A 20 -1.00 8.22 -12.63
C GLN A 20 -0.17 6.95 -12.68
N PHE A 21 0.57 6.67 -11.60
CA PHE A 21 1.37 5.46 -11.46
C PHE A 21 0.49 4.28 -11.08
N GLY A 22 0.74 3.12 -11.68
CA GLY A 22 0.11 1.87 -11.29
C GLY A 22 0.55 1.44 -9.90
N GLY A 23 -0.29 0.71 -9.19
CA GLY A 23 -0.02 0.29 -7.82
C GLY A 23 -0.24 1.37 -6.76
N VAL A 24 -0.66 2.58 -7.15
CA VAL A 24 -0.88 3.72 -6.25
C VAL A 24 -2.36 4.11 -6.25
N ILE A 25 -2.91 4.39 -5.09
CA ILE A 25 -4.30 4.85 -4.92
C ILE A 25 -4.31 6.37 -4.98
N TYR A 26 -5.16 6.91 -5.87
CA TYR A 26 -5.44 8.35 -6.03
C TYR A 26 -6.85 8.66 -5.55
N SER A 27 -7.19 9.93 -5.36
CA SER A 27 -8.51 10.38 -4.91
C SER A 27 -9.65 9.85 -5.77
N ASP A 28 -9.50 9.91 -7.09
CA ASP A 28 -10.51 9.42 -8.04
C ASP A 28 -10.70 7.89 -7.97
N SER A 29 -9.61 7.14 -7.83
CA SER A 29 -9.66 5.69 -7.68
C SER A 29 -10.22 5.27 -6.31
N ALA A 30 -9.91 5.99 -5.25
CA ALA A 30 -10.47 5.77 -3.91
C ALA A 30 -11.99 6.01 -3.89
N ASP A 31 -12.46 7.12 -4.48
CA ASP A 31 -13.89 7.42 -4.61
C ASP A 31 -14.63 6.38 -5.46
N LYS A 32 -14.02 5.93 -6.56
CA LYS A 32 -14.59 4.87 -7.41
C LYS A 32 -14.73 3.57 -6.64
N ALA A 33 -13.68 3.16 -5.92
CA ALA A 33 -13.70 1.95 -5.10
C ALA A 33 -14.74 2.04 -3.99
N THR A 34 -14.81 3.17 -3.29
CA THR A 34 -15.82 3.44 -2.25
C THR A 34 -17.24 3.19 -2.75
N ARG A 35 -17.59 3.79 -3.90
CA ARG A 35 -18.92 3.63 -4.51
C ARG A 35 -19.20 2.18 -4.93
N PHE A 36 -18.20 1.52 -5.49
CA PHE A 36 -18.32 0.11 -5.87
C PHE A 36 -18.59 -0.78 -4.66
N ILE A 37 -17.81 -0.63 -3.59
CA ILE A 37 -17.96 -1.39 -2.35
C ILE A 37 -19.35 -1.13 -1.73
N ALA A 38 -19.78 0.12 -1.65
CA ALA A 38 -21.09 0.49 -1.12
C ALA A 38 -22.24 -0.15 -1.93
N ASN A 39 -22.15 -0.12 -3.27
CA ASN A 39 -23.14 -0.76 -4.13
C ASN A 39 -23.19 -2.29 -3.95
N CYS A 40 -22.03 -2.94 -3.86
CA CYS A 40 -21.97 -4.38 -3.62
C CYS A 40 -22.57 -4.71 -2.24
N ASN A 41 -22.26 -3.89 -1.23
CA ASN A 41 -22.81 -4.08 0.11
C ASN A 41 -24.34 -3.95 0.14
N GLN A 42 -24.92 -2.95 -0.54
CA GLN A 42 -26.37 -2.79 -0.65
C GLN A 42 -27.04 -3.98 -1.35
N LYS A 43 -26.41 -4.48 -2.40
CA LYS A 43 -26.92 -5.60 -3.21
C LYS A 43 -26.58 -6.98 -2.65
N LYS A 44 -25.90 -7.03 -1.50
CA LYS A 44 -25.45 -8.27 -0.86
C LYS A 44 -24.52 -9.13 -1.74
N ILE A 45 -23.67 -8.48 -2.53
CA ILE A 45 -22.70 -9.13 -3.41
C ILE A 45 -21.37 -9.29 -2.67
N PRO A 46 -20.81 -10.50 -2.54
CA PRO A 46 -19.49 -10.71 -1.97
C PRO A 46 -18.40 -9.94 -2.72
N LEU A 47 -17.33 -9.57 -2.02
CA LEU A 47 -16.22 -8.80 -2.56
C LEU A 47 -14.94 -9.65 -2.60
N VAL A 48 -14.22 -9.57 -3.71
CA VAL A 48 -12.86 -10.09 -3.84
C VAL A 48 -11.92 -8.93 -4.12
N PHE A 49 -10.93 -8.74 -3.25
CA PHE A 49 -9.89 -7.74 -3.38
C PHE A 49 -8.63 -8.37 -3.97
N LEU A 50 -8.21 -7.93 -5.14
CA LEU A 50 -6.93 -8.30 -5.74
C LEU A 50 -5.92 -7.20 -5.42
N GLN A 51 -4.99 -7.48 -4.52
CA GLN A 51 -4.01 -6.51 -4.06
C GLN A 51 -2.73 -6.55 -4.89
N ASP A 52 -2.41 -5.45 -5.51
CA ASP A 52 -1.10 -5.07 -6.03
C ASP A 52 -0.96 -3.56 -5.79
N VAL A 53 -0.68 -3.17 -4.54
CA VAL A 53 -0.76 -1.80 -4.08
C VAL A 53 0.47 -1.43 -3.25
N THR A 54 1.08 -0.29 -3.60
CA THR A 54 2.24 0.26 -2.89
C THR A 54 1.86 1.32 -1.86
N GLY A 55 0.64 1.85 -1.93
CA GLY A 55 0.13 2.86 -1.01
C GLY A 55 -0.79 3.88 -1.69
N PHE A 56 -1.07 4.95 -0.97
CA PHE A 56 -1.75 6.13 -1.51
C PHE A 56 -0.75 7.11 -2.10
N MET A 57 -1.20 7.92 -3.05
CA MET A 57 -0.38 9.02 -3.55
C MET A 57 -0.11 10.03 -2.44
N VAL A 58 1.13 10.46 -2.33
CA VAL A 58 1.62 11.38 -1.30
C VAL A 58 2.04 12.72 -1.90
N GLY A 59 2.24 13.71 -1.05
CA GLY A 59 2.73 15.03 -1.40
C GLY A 59 1.65 16.11 -1.39
N SER A 60 2.06 17.35 -1.23
CA SER A 60 1.19 18.52 -1.00
C SER A 60 0.03 18.63 -2.01
N LYS A 61 0.30 18.36 -3.30
CA LYS A 61 -0.74 18.39 -4.33
C LYS A 61 -1.85 17.37 -4.08
N SER A 62 -1.48 16.15 -3.69
CA SER A 62 -2.45 15.08 -3.41
C SER A 62 -3.20 15.34 -2.11
N GLU A 63 -2.51 15.83 -1.10
CA GLU A 63 -3.10 16.14 0.21
C GLU A 63 -4.09 17.31 0.11
N HIS A 64 -3.71 18.41 -0.53
CA HIS A 64 -4.61 19.52 -0.84
C HIS A 64 -5.74 19.12 -1.79
N GLY A 65 -5.49 18.12 -2.66
CA GLY A 65 -6.48 17.53 -3.55
C GLY A 65 -7.53 16.63 -2.87
N GLY A 66 -7.33 16.30 -1.58
CA GLY A 66 -8.30 15.58 -0.77
C GLY A 66 -8.05 14.07 -0.63
N ILE A 67 -6.84 13.57 -0.96
CA ILE A 67 -6.52 12.13 -0.90
C ILE A 67 -6.78 11.53 0.49
N ILE A 68 -6.51 12.27 1.58
CA ILE A 68 -6.74 11.79 2.95
C ILE A 68 -8.22 11.54 3.17
N LYS A 69 -9.08 12.47 2.75
CA LYS A 69 -10.54 12.38 2.89
C LYS A 69 -11.11 11.25 2.03
N ASP A 70 -10.67 11.16 0.78
CA ASP A 70 -11.17 10.17 -0.17
C ASP A 70 -10.66 8.76 0.19
N GLY A 71 -9.41 8.64 0.64
CA GLY A 71 -8.88 7.41 1.21
C GLY A 71 -9.63 6.95 2.45
N ALA A 72 -9.96 7.89 3.35
CA ALA A 72 -10.77 7.58 4.53
C ALA A 72 -12.17 7.06 4.18
N LYS A 73 -12.82 7.58 3.13
CA LYS A 73 -14.09 7.05 2.62
C LYS A 73 -13.96 5.59 2.17
N MET A 74 -12.87 5.26 1.45
CA MET A 74 -12.63 3.90 0.98
C MET A 74 -12.42 2.94 2.16
N VAL A 75 -11.58 3.33 3.13
CA VAL A 75 -11.35 2.55 4.35
C VAL A 75 -12.65 2.37 5.13
N ASN A 76 -13.46 3.43 5.26
CA ASN A 76 -14.77 3.37 5.91
C ASN A 76 -15.73 2.40 5.20
N ALA A 77 -15.77 2.43 3.87
CA ALA A 77 -16.62 1.51 3.09
C ALA A 77 -16.20 0.05 3.28
N VAL A 78 -14.90 -0.24 3.34
CA VAL A 78 -14.38 -1.60 3.59
C VAL A 78 -14.70 -2.06 5.00
N SER A 79 -14.47 -1.21 6.01
CA SER A 79 -14.66 -1.56 7.43
C SER A 79 -16.12 -1.79 7.80
N ASN A 80 -17.03 -1.01 7.21
CA ASN A 80 -18.47 -1.13 7.46
C ASN A 80 -19.19 -2.12 6.51
N SER A 81 -18.48 -2.75 5.58
CA SER A 81 -19.06 -3.72 4.67
C SER A 81 -19.42 -5.01 5.42
N VAL A 82 -20.69 -5.42 5.32
CA VAL A 82 -21.23 -6.64 5.95
C VAL A 82 -21.28 -7.85 5.01
N VAL A 83 -20.90 -7.69 3.74
CA VAL A 83 -20.80 -8.80 2.81
C VAL A 83 -19.50 -9.59 3.01
N PRO A 84 -19.45 -10.88 2.64
CA PRO A 84 -18.20 -11.64 2.67
C PRO A 84 -17.12 -10.97 1.85
N LYS A 85 -15.93 -10.83 2.42
CA LYS A 85 -14.76 -10.25 1.78
C LYS A 85 -13.66 -11.30 1.69
N PHE A 86 -13.02 -11.38 0.55
CA PHE A 86 -11.84 -12.22 0.30
C PHE A 86 -10.72 -11.34 -0.24
N THR A 87 -9.50 -11.61 0.15
CA THR A 87 -8.35 -10.86 -0.30
C THR A 87 -7.32 -11.80 -0.93
N VAL A 88 -6.82 -11.45 -2.10
CA VAL A 88 -5.74 -12.15 -2.79
C VAL A 88 -4.63 -11.15 -3.07
N VAL A 89 -3.48 -11.34 -2.43
CA VAL A 89 -2.29 -10.52 -2.67
C VAL A 89 -1.56 -11.10 -3.87
N VAL A 90 -1.68 -10.43 -5.02
CA VAL A 90 -1.12 -10.86 -6.29
C VAL A 90 0.21 -10.18 -6.63
N GLY A 91 0.60 -9.20 -5.85
CA GLY A 91 1.82 -8.43 -6.00
C GLY A 91 2.18 -7.74 -4.69
N ASN A 92 2.41 -6.44 -4.73
CA ASN A 92 2.73 -5.66 -3.54
C ASN A 92 1.49 -5.43 -2.66
N SER A 93 1.71 -5.42 -1.36
CA SER A 93 0.70 -5.03 -0.38
C SER A 93 1.37 -4.25 0.75
N TYR A 94 1.48 -2.93 0.58
CA TYR A 94 2.25 -2.08 1.49
C TYR A 94 1.39 -1.09 2.26
N GLY A 95 1.68 -0.98 3.54
CA GLY A 95 1.22 0.07 4.45
C GLY A 95 -0.28 0.36 4.38
N ALA A 96 -0.64 1.62 4.21
CA ALA A 96 -2.02 2.07 4.14
C ALA A 96 -2.80 1.51 2.93
N GLY A 97 -2.10 1.12 1.85
CA GLY A 97 -2.71 0.44 0.70
C GLY A 97 -3.28 -0.93 1.08
N ASN A 98 -2.57 -1.68 1.93
CA ASN A 98 -3.09 -2.94 2.48
C ASN A 98 -4.40 -2.72 3.25
N TYR A 99 -4.47 -1.69 4.09
CA TYR A 99 -5.69 -1.34 4.81
C TYR A 99 -6.85 -1.03 3.87
N ALA A 100 -6.64 -0.12 2.91
CA ALA A 100 -7.69 0.30 1.97
C ALA A 100 -8.22 -0.85 1.10
N MET A 101 -7.39 -1.85 0.84
CA MET A 101 -7.71 -3.01 0.02
C MET A 101 -8.10 -4.26 0.84
N CYS A 102 -8.67 -4.07 2.01
CA CYS A 102 -9.16 -5.14 2.88
C CYS A 102 -8.04 -6.10 3.35
N GLY A 103 -6.99 -5.54 3.96
CA GLY A 103 -5.99 -6.34 4.65
C GLY A 103 -6.50 -6.98 5.94
N LYS A 104 -5.62 -7.63 6.68
CA LYS A 104 -5.96 -8.43 7.89
C LYS A 104 -6.74 -7.63 8.94
N ALA A 105 -6.51 -6.33 9.07
CA ALA A 105 -7.19 -5.47 10.03
C ALA A 105 -8.72 -5.38 9.82
N TYR A 106 -9.22 -5.67 8.63
CA TYR A 106 -10.65 -5.63 8.31
C TYR A 106 -11.29 -7.01 8.20
N ASP A 107 -10.61 -8.00 8.74
CA ASP A 107 -11.10 -9.36 8.95
C ASP A 107 -11.83 -9.95 7.71
N PRO A 108 -11.14 -10.03 6.55
CA PRO A 108 -11.69 -10.77 5.42
C PRO A 108 -11.86 -12.25 5.80
N ARG A 109 -12.76 -12.94 5.13
CA ARG A 109 -13.02 -14.38 5.35
C ARG A 109 -11.76 -15.20 5.14
N LEU A 110 -11.01 -14.90 4.09
CA LEU A 110 -9.72 -15.52 3.78
C LEU A 110 -8.82 -14.50 3.10
N ILE A 111 -7.53 -14.64 3.37
CA ILE A 111 -6.45 -13.89 2.70
C ILE A 111 -5.50 -14.89 2.06
N PHE A 112 -5.41 -14.84 0.74
CA PHE A 112 -4.46 -15.62 -0.03
C PHE A 112 -3.30 -14.75 -0.50
N ALA A 113 -2.13 -15.33 -0.70
CA ALA A 113 -1.00 -14.65 -1.31
C ALA A 113 -0.38 -15.51 -2.41
N TRP A 114 0.04 -14.87 -3.50
CA TRP A 114 0.88 -15.52 -4.48
C TRP A 114 2.29 -15.73 -3.95
N PRO A 115 3.05 -16.74 -4.44
CA PRO A 115 4.44 -16.96 -4.01
C PRO A 115 5.36 -15.75 -4.29
N SER A 116 5.01 -14.94 -5.29
CA SER A 116 5.72 -13.70 -5.67
C SER A 116 5.19 -12.44 -4.99
N ALA A 117 4.22 -12.58 -4.07
CA ALA A 117 3.64 -11.44 -3.36
C ALA A 117 4.63 -10.86 -2.35
N GLU A 118 4.49 -9.58 -2.06
CA GLU A 118 5.29 -8.88 -1.06
C GLU A 118 4.37 -8.14 -0.09
N LEU A 119 4.53 -8.43 1.20
CA LEU A 119 3.73 -7.82 2.27
C LEU A 119 4.65 -7.10 3.25
N ALA A 120 4.51 -5.79 3.36
CA ALA A 120 5.32 -4.98 4.29
C ALA A 120 4.65 -3.64 4.62
N VAL A 121 5.23 -2.91 5.57
CA VAL A 121 4.87 -1.51 5.79
C VAL A 121 5.32 -0.65 4.59
N MET A 122 6.52 -0.95 4.05
CA MET A 122 7.07 -0.32 2.84
C MET A 122 8.14 -1.23 2.24
N GLY A 123 8.49 -1.03 0.97
CA GLY A 123 9.55 -1.79 0.31
C GLY A 123 10.91 -1.59 0.97
N GLY A 124 11.75 -2.65 1.01
CA GLY A 124 13.02 -2.67 1.76
C GLY A 124 13.99 -1.54 1.42
N ALA A 125 14.15 -1.23 0.13
CA ALA A 125 15.00 -0.12 -0.30
C ALA A 125 14.47 1.26 0.14
N HIS A 126 13.15 1.43 0.18
CA HIS A 126 12.53 2.67 0.66
C HIS A 126 12.68 2.81 2.17
N ALA A 127 12.45 1.73 2.92
CA ALA A 127 12.66 1.67 4.35
C ALA A 127 14.11 1.99 4.72
N ALA A 128 15.09 1.42 4.01
CA ALA A 128 16.50 1.69 4.23
C ALA A 128 16.83 3.18 4.04
N LYS A 129 16.33 3.82 2.98
CA LYS A 129 16.54 5.25 2.74
C LYS A 129 15.96 6.14 3.85
N VAL A 130 14.73 5.85 4.29
CA VAL A 130 14.08 6.63 5.36
C VAL A 130 14.84 6.49 6.67
N LEU A 131 15.23 5.28 7.06
CA LEU A 131 15.97 5.05 8.30
C LEU A 131 17.37 5.65 8.26
N LEU A 132 18.05 5.63 7.11
CA LEU A 132 19.32 6.33 6.93
C LEU A 132 19.18 7.85 7.10
N GLN A 133 18.14 8.45 6.57
CA GLN A 133 17.89 9.90 6.75
C GLN A 133 17.68 10.25 8.23
N ILE A 134 16.97 9.40 8.96
CA ILE A 134 16.76 9.59 10.40
C ILE A 134 18.09 9.47 11.15
N GLU A 135 18.91 8.46 10.87
CA GLU A 135 20.21 8.25 11.51
C GLU A 135 21.19 9.38 11.18
N ALA A 136 21.29 9.77 9.90
CA ALA A 136 22.11 10.90 9.48
C ALA A 136 21.71 12.22 10.17
N SER A 137 20.40 12.45 10.34
CA SER A 137 19.90 13.62 11.06
C SER A 137 20.23 13.57 12.55
N SER A 138 20.17 12.38 13.16
CA SER A 138 20.55 12.16 14.56
C SER A 138 22.04 12.39 14.80
N LEU A 139 22.89 11.88 13.92
CA LEU A 139 24.36 12.05 14.01
C LEU A 139 24.74 13.53 13.81
N LYS A 140 24.14 14.20 12.82
CA LYS A 140 24.37 15.63 12.58
C LYS A 140 23.99 16.48 13.81
N ALA A 141 22.93 16.13 14.52
CA ALA A 141 22.55 16.81 15.75
C ALA A 141 23.58 16.62 16.88
N LYS A 142 24.38 15.56 16.82
CA LYS A 142 25.49 15.28 17.77
C LYS A 142 26.84 15.83 17.29
N GLY A 143 26.88 16.50 16.13
CA GLY A 143 28.12 17.01 15.53
C GLY A 143 28.96 15.94 14.82
N GLU A 144 28.37 14.79 14.53
CA GLU A 144 29.00 13.68 13.80
C GLU A 144 28.45 13.60 12.38
N GLU A 145 29.27 13.10 11.44
CA GLU A 145 28.84 12.83 10.06
C GLU A 145 28.90 11.34 9.75
N LEU A 146 27.93 10.85 8.99
CA LEU A 146 27.90 9.49 8.49
C LEU A 146 28.90 9.38 7.31
N THR A 147 29.90 8.50 7.42
CA THR A 147 30.80 8.27 6.28
C THR A 147 30.10 7.44 5.21
N PRO A 148 30.46 7.60 3.91
CA PRO A 148 29.82 6.88 2.81
C PRO A 148 29.86 5.34 2.99
N GLU A 149 30.94 4.82 3.59
CA GLU A 149 31.09 3.38 3.84
C GLU A 149 30.08 2.89 4.89
N LYS A 150 29.93 3.63 5.99
CA LYS A 150 28.95 3.32 7.04
C LYS A 150 27.51 3.47 6.54
N GLU A 151 27.28 4.45 5.66
CA GLU A 151 25.97 4.64 5.02
C GLU A 151 25.59 3.43 4.17
N ALA A 152 26.51 2.93 3.34
CA ALA A 152 26.30 1.75 2.52
C ALA A 152 26.08 0.48 3.36
N GLU A 153 26.91 0.26 4.39
CA GLU A 153 26.76 -0.88 5.29
C GLU A 153 25.38 -0.87 6.00
N LEU A 154 24.99 0.28 6.53
CA LEU A 154 23.72 0.43 7.23
C LEU A 154 22.53 0.25 6.28
N PHE A 155 22.64 0.78 5.05
CA PHE A 155 21.63 0.58 4.01
C PHE A 155 21.41 -0.91 3.71
N ASP A 156 22.49 -1.63 3.45
CA ASP A 156 22.42 -3.05 3.11
C ASP A 156 21.90 -3.89 4.28
N LYS A 157 22.31 -3.58 5.50
CA LYS A 157 21.83 -4.24 6.73
C LYS A 157 20.32 -4.06 6.92
N ILE A 158 19.82 -2.82 6.76
CA ILE A 158 18.39 -2.53 6.91
C ILE A 158 17.62 -3.20 5.78
N LYS A 159 18.08 -3.04 4.54
CA LYS A 159 17.44 -3.63 3.37
C LYS A 159 17.34 -5.15 3.52
N ALA A 160 18.41 -5.83 3.87
CA ALA A 160 18.43 -7.29 4.05
C ALA A 160 17.46 -7.76 5.15
N ARG A 161 17.26 -6.98 6.22
CA ARG A 161 16.28 -7.27 7.25
C ARG A 161 14.85 -7.19 6.72
N TYR A 162 14.54 -6.15 5.94
CA TYR A 162 13.21 -5.99 5.34
C TYR A 162 12.94 -7.05 4.28
N ASP A 163 13.91 -7.35 3.42
CA ASP A 163 13.78 -8.36 2.36
C ASP A 163 13.45 -9.76 2.93
N LYS A 164 13.96 -10.09 4.11
CA LYS A 164 13.59 -11.33 4.81
C LYS A 164 12.14 -11.34 5.32
N GLN A 165 11.60 -10.18 5.65
CA GLN A 165 10.28 -10.05 6.27
C GLN A 165 9.15 -9.77 5.26
N ILE A 166 9.50 -9.41 4.02
CA ILE A 166 8.55 -9.05 2.97
C ILE A 166 7.89 -10.26 2.31
N SER A 167 8.49 -11.43 2.45
CA SER A 167 8.05 -12.67 1.82
C SER A 167 6.66 -13.11 2.29
N PRO A 168 5.81 -13.64 1.40
CA PRO A 168 4.51 -14.19 1.76
C PRO A 168 4.63 -15.38 2.71
N TYR A 169 5.73 -16.14 2.66
CA TYR A 169 6.01 -17.24 3.60
C TYR A 169 6.25 -16.72 5.02
N TYR A 170 6.92 -15.57 5.15
CA TYR A 170 7.08 -14.91 6.43
C TYR A 170 5.72 -14.45 7.01
N ALA A 171 4.85 -13.93 6.15
CA ALA A 171 3.50 -13.52 6.51
C ALA A 171 2.61 -14.72 6.89
N ALA A 172 2.68 -15.82 6.13
CA ALA A 172 1.93 -17.04 6.40
C ALA A 172 2.35 -17.68 7.74
N ALA A 173 3.64 -17.73 8.03
CA ALA A 173 4.16 -18.23 9.31
C ALA A 173 3.67 -17.44 10.54
N ARG A 174 3.12 -16.23 10.32
CA ARG A 174 2.56 -15.34 11.35
C ARG A 174 1.05 -15.21 11.28
N LEU A 175 0.40 -16.02 10.45
CA LEU A 175 -1.04 -16.01 10.23
C LEU A 175 -1.57 -14.66 9.69
N TRP A 176 -0.72 -13.92 8.98
CA TRP A 176 -1.14 -12.70 8.26
C TRP A 176 -1.82 -13.03 6.93
N THR A 177 -1.55 -14.21 6.40
CA THR A 177 -2.25 -14.82 5.26
C THR A 177 -2.66 -16.24 5.64
N ASP A 178 -3.77 -16.70 5.11
CA ASP A 178 -4.32 -18.02 5.42
C ASP A 178 -3.69 -19.12 4.56
N ALA A 179 -3.34 -18.78 3.31
CA ALA A 179 -2.63 -19.70 2.43
C ALA A 179 -1.83 -18.97 1.33
N ILE A 180 -0.85 -19.67 0.78
CA ILE A 180 -0.11 -19.30 -0.44
C ILE A 180 -0.65 -20.17 -1.57
N ILE A 181 -1.05 -19.55 -2.70
CA ILE A 181 -1.71 -20.21 -3.83
C ILE A 181 -1.03 -19.89 -5.15
#